data_2651445a26eaf0fd9343e874c28606c2
#
_entry.id   2651445a26eaf0fd9343e874c28606c2
#
_cell.length_a   1.000
_cell.length_b   1.000
_cell.length_c   1.000
_cell.angle_alpha   90.00
_cell.angle_beta   90.00
_cell.angle_gamma   90.00
#
_symmetry.space_group_name_H-M   'P 1'
#
loop_
_entity.id
_entity.type
_entity.pdbx_description
1 polymer ?
#
loop_
_entity_poly.entity_id
_entity_poly.type
_entity_poly.pdbx_seq_one_letter_code
_entity_poly.pdbx_strand_id
1 'polypeptide(L)'
;MASNFVKKLDKWCDNQWIVFLCVTATVVAVLAAVFWDVMPLGSKAGVFVAFIMAFHVLEEWKFPGGLHWFYNTSVFRPKDESLYDPTRYPMSRLTDMVTNVGLQWIPLVYAALCFFLPLSNAVALCVILLCVMELFAHTAGGVATYLWYRDKGKKTIYHTGLATSLMMFLPAAAYLIAHI
;
A
#
# COMPACT_ATOMS: atom_id res chain seq x y z
N MET A 1 -18.76 13.57 24.87
CA MET A 1 -17.27 13.55 24.82
C MET A 1 -16.82 12.18 24.32
N ALA A 2 -15.93 12.13 23.32
CA ALA A 2 -15.36 10.87 22.86
C ALA A 2 -14.55 10.20 23.98
N SER A 3 -14.66 8.88 24.13
CA SER A 3 -13.90 8.12 25.13
C SER A 3 -12.39 8.23 24.87
N ASN A 4 -11.57 8.02 25.90
CA ASN A 4 -10.11 8.00 25.76
C ASN A 4 -9.62 6.95 24.74
N PHE A 5 -10.37 5.87 24.57
CA PHE A 5 -10.10 4.83 23.57
C PHE A 5 -10.25 5.38 22.14
N VAL A 6 -11.36 6.08 21.85
CA VAL A 6 -11.62 6.68 20.53
C VAL A 6 -10.54 7.70 20.16
N LYS A 7 -10.13 8.54 21.12
CA LYS A 7 -9.04 9.52 20.90
C LYS A 7 -7.69 8.86 20.59
N LYS A 8 -7.40 7.73 21.25
CA LYS A 8 -6.18 6.95 20.96
C LYS A 8 -6.25 6.31 19.57
N LEU A 9 -7.42 5.77 19.21
CA LEU A 9 -7.63 5.17 17.91
C LEU A 9 -7.50 6.19 16.78
N ASP A 10 -8.08 7.37 16.94
CA ASP A 10 -7.94 8.48 15.98
C ASP A 10 -6.47 8.84 15.75
N LYS A 11 -5.68 8.88 16.82
CA LYS A 11 -4.23 9.16 16.72
C LYS A 11 -3.49 8.07 15.94
N TRP A 12 -3.83 6.80 16.13
CA TRP A 12 -3.29 5.69 15.36
C TRP A 12 -3.70 5.77 13.90
N CYS A 13 -4.96 6.04 13.62
CA CYS A 13 -5.47 6.21 12.26
C CYS A 13 -4.85 7.42 11.54
N ASP A 14 -4.38 8.42 12.27
CA ASP A 14 -3.80 9.60 11.64
C ASP A 14 -2.32 9.46 11.29
N ASN A 15 -1.50 8.80 12.12
CA ASN A 15 -0.05 8.81 11.88
C ASN A 15 0.74 7.59 12.39
N GLN A 16 0.37 7.01 13.53
CA GLN A 16 1.25 6.03 14.20
C GLN A 16 1.38 4.71 13.44
N TRP A 17 0.35 4.30 12.71
CA TRP A 17 0.38 3.10 11.91
C TRP A 17 1.38 3.18 10.75
N ILE A 18 1.63 4.36 10.20
CA ILE A 18 2.65 4.56 9.16
C ILE A 18 4.05 4.29 9.72
N VAL A 19 4.34 4.79 10.94
CA VAL A 19 5.60 4.49 11.63
C VAL A 19 5.74 2.98 11.86
N PHE A 20 4.65 2.32 12.26
CA PHE A 20 4.63 0.88 12.44
C PHE A 20 4.96 0.11 11.14
N LEU A 21 4.41 0.52 9.99
CA LEU A 21 4.78 -0.06 8.69
C LEU A 21 6.26 0.13 8.38
N CYS A 22 6.82 1.31 8.64
CA CYS A 22 8.23 1.60 8.40
C CYS A 22 9.16 0.77 9.31
N VAL A 23 8.81 0.62 10.59
CA VAL A 23 9.56 -0.23 11.52
C VAL A 23 9.52 -1.69 11.06
N THR A 24 8.34 -2.20 10.70
CA THR A 24 8.18 -3.55 10.16
C THR A 24 9.06 -3.75 8.92
N ALA A 25 9.01 -2.83 7.95
CA ALA A 25 9.82 -2.88 6.74
C ALA A 25 11.32 -2.92 7.04
N THR A 26 11.77 -2.11 8.01
CA THR A 26 13.18 -2.09 8.42
C THR A 26 13.62 -3.42 9.02
N VAL A 27 12.83 -3.97 9.96
CA VAL A 27 13.14 -5.26 10.58
C VAL A 27 13.17 -6.37 9.54
N VAL A 28 12.18 -6.41 8.65
CA VAL A 28 12.09 -7.43 7.59
C VAL A 28 13.25 -7.31 6.59
N ALA A 29 13.66 -6.09 6.23
CA ALA A 29 14.82 -5.87 5.36
C ALA A 29 16.13 -6.37 6.00
N VAL A 30 16.34 -6.13 7.29
CA VAL A 30 17.50 -6.66 8.03
C VAL A 30 17.48 -8.18 8.06
N LEU A 31 16.34 -8.80 8.38
CA LEU A 31 16.22 -10.26 8.36
C LEU A 31 16.46 -10.84 6.96
N ALA A 32 15.92 -10.18 5.93
CA ALA A 32 16.15 -10.59 4.55
C ALA A 32 17.64 -10.51 4.16
N ALA A 33 18.33 -9.45 4.54
CA ALA A 33 19.76 -9.31 4.25
C ALA A 33 20.61 -10.46 4.86
N VAL A 34 20.17 -11.01 5.99
CA VAL A 34 20.88 -12.12 6.66
C VAL A 34 20.47 -13.48 6.09
N PHE A 35 19.20 -13.67 5.77
CA PHE A 35 18.64 -15.01 5.47
C PHE A 35 18.22 -15.20 4.01
N TRP A 36 18.52 -14.25 3.11
CA TRP A 36 18.03 -14.24 1.72
C TRP A 36 18.23 -15.56 0.98
N ASP A 37 19.41 -16.15 1.09
CA ASP A 37 19.78 -17.35 0.32
C ASP A 37 19.03 -18.61 0.77
N VAL A 38 18.57 -18.64 2.02
CA VAL A 38 17.82 -19.78 2.57
C VAL A 38 16.30 -19.57 2.57
N MET A 39 15.84 -18.37 2.16
CA MET A 39 14.42 -18.07 2.14
C MET A 39 13.72 -18.73 0.96
N PRO A 40 12.57 -19.42 1.17
CA PRO A 40 11.67 -19.83 0.10
C PRO A 40 11.19 -18.62 -0.73
N LEU A 41 10.83 -18.85 -2.00
CA LEU A 41 10.36 -17.78 -2.89
C LEU A 41 9.16 -17.01 -2.32
N GLY A 42 8.19 -17.71 -1.73
CA GLY A 42 7.04 -17.06 -1.08
C GLY A 42 7.42 -16.21 0.11
N SER A 43 8.49 -16.58 0.85
CA SER A 43 9.03 -15.73 1.92
C SER A 43 9.68 -14.46 1.36
N LYS A 44 10.43 -14.57 0.27
CA LYS A 44 10.99 -13.41 -0.45
C LYS A 44 9.87 -12.49 -0.97
N ALA A 45 8.78 -13.08 -1.50
CA ALA A 45 7.62 -12.32 -1.96
C ALA A 45 6.97 -11.51 -0.82
N GLY A 46 6.76 -12.11 0.35
CA GLY A 46 6.23 -11.39 1.51
C GLY A 46 7.15 -10.27 2.01
N VAL A 47 8.47 -10.50 1.96
CA VAL A 47 9.49 -9.47 2.27
C VAL A 47 9.36 -8.28 1.30
N PHE A 48 9.25 -8.53 0.00
CA PHE A 48 9.05 -7.46 -0.98
C PHE A 48 7.83 -6.61 -0.64
N VAL A 49 6.66 -7.24 -0.43
CA VAL A 49 5.45 -6.50 -0.08
C VAL A 49 5.63 -5.70 1.20
N ALA A 50 6.17 -6.30 2.26
CA ALA A 50 6.36 -5.61 3.52
C ALA A 50 7.26 -4.38 3.40
N PHE A 51 8.31 -4.48 2.60
CA PHE A 51 9.23 -3.37 2.35
C PHE A 51 8.57 -2.30 1.47
N ILE A 52 7.99 -2.70 0.35
CA ILE A 52 7.37 -1.79 -0.62
C ILE A 52 6.22 -1.02 -0.01
N MET A 53 5.34 -1.69 0.76
CA MET A 53 4.17 -1.05 1.39
C MET A 53 4.53 0.14 2.28
N ALA A 54 5.67 0.11 2.97
CA ALA A 54 6.11 1.25 3.78
C ALA A 54 6.38 2.49 2.91
N PHE A 55 7.09 2.34 1.79
CA PHE A 55 7.39 3.44 0.88
C PHE A 55 6.15 3.88 0.10
N HIS A 56 5.33 2.93 -0.31
CA HIS A 56 4.10 3.19 -1.04
C HIS A 56 3.13 4.04 -0.21
N VAL A 57 2.90 3.65 1.03
CA VAL A 57 2.07 4.42 1.95
C VAL A 57 2.68 5.79 2.27
N LEU A 58 4.01 5.90 2.37
CA LEU A 58 4.65 7.21 2.52
C LEU A 58 4.40 8.10 1.31
N GLU A 59 4.44 7.57 0.08
CA GLU A 59 4.09 8.32 -1.13
C GLU A 59 2.62 8.75 -1.11
N GLU A 60 1.72 7.85 -0.74
CA GLU A 60 0.27 8.11 -0.74
C GLU A 60 -0.19 9.09 0.33
N TRP A 61 0.46 9.08 1.50
CA TRP A 61 0.02 9.82 2.68
C TRP A 61 0.86 11.03 3.03
N LYS A 62 2.15 11.05 2.65
CA LYS A 62 3.10 12.05 3.13
C LYS A 62 3.85 12.78 2.01
N PHE A 63 4.38 12.07 1.00
CA PHE A 63 5.35 12.60 0.06
C PHE A 63 5.07 12.18 -1.39
N PRO A 64 4.18 12.87 -2.14
CA PRO A 64 3.50 14.12 -1.84
C PRO A 64 2.21 13.96 -1.03
N GLY A 65 1.70 12.73 -0.83
CA GLY A 65 0.42 12.49 -0.18
C GLY A 65 -0.79 12.81 -1.08
N GLY A 66 -1.98 12.86 -0.49
CA GLY A 66 -3.19 13.30 -1.18
C GLY A 66 -4.10 12.18 -1.70
N LEU A 67 -3.77 10.90 -1.52
CA LEU A 67 -4.62 9.80 -1.94
C LEU A 67 -6.02 9.88 -1.34
N HIS A 68 -6.11 10.20 -0.08
CA HIS A 68 -7.36 10.37 0.65
C HIS A 68 -8.27 11.42 0.03
N TRP A 69 -7.68 12.59 -0.24
CA TRP A 69 -8.38 13.67 -0.91
C TRP A 69 -8.88 13.23 -2.30
N PHE A 70 -8.02 12.55 -3.07
CA PHE A 70 -8.39 12.05 -4.39
C PHE A 70 -9.59 11.10 -4.32
N TYR A 71 -9.55 10.10 -3.46
CA TYR A 71 -10.66 9.16 -3.33
C TYR A 71 -11.96 9.85 -2.90
N ASN A 72 -11.89 10.70 -1.89
CA ASN A 72 -13.08 11.35 -1.33
C ASN A 72 -13.65 12.44 -2.23
N THR A 73 -12.86 13.08 -3.10
CA THR A 73 -13.35 14.12 -4.00
C THR A 73 -13.76 13.60 -5.38
N SER A 74 -13.09 12.54 -5.86
CA SER A 74 -13.22 12.13 -7.27
C SER A 74 -13.85 10.76 -7.44
N VAL A 75 -13.66 9.83 -6.51
CA VAL A 75 -14.11 8.45 -6.64
C VAL A 75 -15.34 8.16 -5.79
N PHE A 76 -15.30 8.52 -4.51
CA PHE A 76 -16.31 8.16 -3.51
C PHE A 76 -17.10 9.35 -2.99
N ARG A 77 -17.18 10.46 -3.74
CA ARG A 77 -17.90 11.63 -3.30
C ARG A 77 -19.35 11.28 -2.92
N PRO A 78 -19.78 11.54 -1.67
CA PRO A 78 -21.12 11.21 -1.22
C PRO A 78 -22.17 12.08 -1.92
N LYS A 79 -23.37 11.55 -2.09
CA LYS A 79 -24.52 12.31 -2.62
C LYS A 79 -24.99 13.39 -1.64
N ASP A 80 -24.89 13.10 -0.34
CA ASP A 80 -25.22 14.03 0.74
C ASP A 80 -23.98 14.86 1.09
N GLU A 81 -23.99 16.11 0.67
CA GLU A 81 -22.86 17.03 0.92
C GLU A 81 -22.64 17.35 2.40
N SER A 82 -23.66 17.16 3.26
CA SER A 82 -23.51 17.36 4.71
C SER A 82 -22.55 16.34 5.35
N LEU A 83 -22.35 15.19 4.69
CA LEU A 83 -21.45 14.13 5.13
C LEU A 83 -20.07 14.21 4.47
N TYR A 84 -19.85 15.20 3.59
CA TYR A 84 -18.62 15.28 2.82
C TYR A 84 -17.47 15.89 3.60
N ASP A 85 -16.46 15.10 3.85
CA ASP A 85 -15.15 15.55 4.34
C ASP A 85 -14.05 14.94 3.45
N PRO A 86 -13.39 15.73 2.59
CA PRO A 86 -12.39 15.22 1.66
C PRO A 86 -11.20 14.56 2.34
N THR A 87 -11.02 14.74 3.64
CA THR A 87 -9.92 14.16 4.40
C THR A 87 -10.30 12.90 5.19
N ARG A 88 -11.60 12.66 5.42
CA ARG A 88 -12.06 11.60 6.33
C ARG A 88 -13.22 10.76 5.81
N TYR A 89 -14.01 11.28 4.90
CA TYR A 89 -15.26 10.64 4.49
C TYR A 89 -15.54 10.86 2.99
N PRO A 90 -16.08 9.89 2.28
CA PRO A 90 -16.56 8.56 2.75
C PRO A 90 -15.46 7.55 3.03
N MET A 91 -14.26 7.70 2.48
CA MET A 91 -13.13 6.84 2.81
C MET A 91 -12.48 7.29 4.11
N SER A 92 -12.56 6.47 5.14
CA SER A 92 -12.06 6.82 6.48
C SER A 92 -10.59 6.46 6.65
N ARG A 93 -9.89 7.20 7.50
CA ARG A 93 -8.51 6.89 7.87
C ARG A 93 -8.36 5.54 8.58
N LEU A 94 -9.40 5.09 9.26
CA LEU A 94 -9.45 3.74 9.84
C LEU A 94 -9.43 2.67 8.74
N THR A 95 -10.22 2.86 7.69
CA THR A 95 -10.26 1.93 6.55
C THR A 95 -8.88 1.84 5.91
N ASP A 96 -8.23 2.97 5.65
CA ASP A 96 -6.88 3.01 5.07
C ASP A 96 -5.85 2.33 5.97
N MET A 97 -5.87 2.61 7.28
CA MET A 97 -4.99 1.95 8.22
C MET A 97 -5.17 0.43 8.18
N VAL A 98 -6.41 -0.06 8.28
CA VAL A 98 -6.70 -1.50 8.29
C VAL A 98 -6.27 -2.16 6.98
N THR A 99 -6.56 -1.52 5.85
CA THR A 99 -6.19 -2.02 4.53
C THR A 99 -4.67 -2.11 4.39
N ASN A 100 -3.94 -1.03 4.64
CA ASN A 100 -2.50 -0.97 4.42
C ASN A 100 -1.70 -1.82 5.42
N VAL A 101 -2.11 -1.86 6.69
CA VAL A 101 -1.50 -2.76 7.67
C VAL A 101 -1.80 -4.22 7.29
N GLY A 102 -3.02 -4.52 6.85
CA GLY A 102 -3.39 -5.84 6.35
C GLY A 102 -2.57 -6.26 5.13
N LEU A 103 -2.42 -5.38 4.14
CA LEU A 103 -1.63 -5.64 2.94
C LEU A 103 -0.14 -5.86 3.23
N GLN A 104 0.40 -5.30 4.29
CA GLN A 104 1.77 -5.57 4.72
C GLN A 104 1.86 -6.88 5.52
N TRP A 105 0.98 -7.08 6.50
CA TRP A 105 1.14 -8.16 7.48
C TRP A 105 0.60 -9.51 7.03
N ILE A 106 -0.48 -9.55 6.25
CA ILE A 106 -1.01 -10.82 5.73
C ILE A 106 0.04 -11.54 4.88
N PRO A 107 0.69 -10.91 3.88
CA PRO A 107 1.78 -11.54 3.14
C PRO A 107 2.96 -11.98 4.02
N LEU A 108 3.29 -11.22 5.09
CA LEU A 108 4.35 -11.60 6.02
C LEU A 108 4.03 -12.87 6.82
N VAL A 109 2.79 -13.01 7.27
CA VAL A 109 2.36 -14.25 7.97
C VAL A 109 2.49 -15.44 7.02
N TYR A 110 2.02 -15.32 5.78
CA TYR A 110 2.18 -16.38 4.79
C TYR A 110 3.66 -16.61 4.40
N ALA A 111 4.47 -15.56 4.35
CA ALA A 111 5.90 -15.67 4.15
C ALA A 111 6.59 -16.52 5.23
N ALA A 112 6.21 -16.32 6.48
CA ALA A 112 6.69 -17.14 7.60
C ALA A 112 6.22 -18.60 7.49
N LEU A 113 4.97 -18.82 7.08
CA LEU A 113 4.42 -20.17 6.89
C LEU A 113 5.11 -20.94 5.75
N CYS A 114 5.70 -20.26 4.74
CA CYS A 114 6.44 -20.90 3.65
C CYS A 114 7.69 -21.68 4.10
N PHE A 115 8.19 -21.43 5.30
CA PHE A 115 9.29 -22.24 5.88
C PHE A 115 8.81 -23.62 6.37
N PHE A 116 7.54 -23.78 6.59
CA PHE A 116 6.96 -24.99 7.20
C PHE A 116 5.97 -25.72 6.29
N LEU A 117 5.39 -25.00 5.33
CA LEU A 117 4.31 -25.49 4.47
C LEU A 117 4.67 -25.29 2.99
N PRO A 118 4.19 -26.16 2.07
CA PRO A 118 4.49 -26.06 0.62
C PRO A 118 3.65 -24.97 -0.06
N LEU A 119 3.64 -23.75 0.47
CA LEU A 119 2.82 -22.62 0.01
C LEU A 119 3.60 -21.62 -0.85
N SER A 120 4.92 -21.84 -1.03
CA SER A 120 5.83 -20.81 -1.57
C SER A 120 5.37 -20.24 -2.91
N ASN A 121 5.04 -21.08 -3.89
CA ASN A 121 4.60 -20.61 -5.22
C ASN A 121 3.22 -19.93 -5.16
N ALA A 122 2.32 -20.42 -4.34
CA ALA A 122 1.00 -19.80 -4.18
C ALA A 122 1.13 -18.38 -3.60
N VAL A 123 1.97 -18.20 -2.57
CA VAL A 123 2.24 -16.88 -1.99
C VAL A 123 2.91 -15.96 -2.99
N ALA A 124 3.91 -16.46 -3.74
CA ALA A 124 4.56 -15.68 -4.79
C ALA A 124 3.56 -15.22 -5.87
N LEU A 125 2.67 -16.10 -6.34
CA LEU A 125 1.60 -15.76 -7.29
C LEU A 125 0.64 -14.70 -6.75
N CYS A 126 0.20 -14.83 -5.49
CA CYS A 126 -0.67 -13.83 -4.86
C CYS A 126 0.02 -12.46 -4.79
N VAL A 127 1.32 -12.43 -4.49
CA VAL A 127 2.09 -11.18 -4.45
C VAL A 127 2.29 -10.60 -5.86
N ILE A 128 2.54 -11.41 -6.87
CA ILE A 128 2.59 -10.95 -8.28
C ILE A 128 1.27 -10.28 -8.65
N LEU A 129 0.14 -10.92 -8.35
CA LEU A 129 -1.18 -10.35 -8.62
C LEU A 129 -1.38 -9.01 -7.89
N LEU A 130 -0.98 -8.91 -6.63
CA LEU A 130 -1.02 -7.65 -5.87
C LEU A 130 -0.18 -6.57 -6.57
N CYS A 131 1.06 -6.88 -6.95
CA CYS A 131 1.94 -5.93 -7.63
C CYS A 131 1.34 -5.43 -8.96
N VAL A 132 0.74 -6.34 -9.74
CA VAL A 132 0.08 -6.00 -11.01
C VAL A 132 -1.16 -5.13 -10.77
N MET A 133 -1.96 -5.44 -9.74
CA MET A 133 -3.13 -4.65 -9.37
C MET A 133 -2.75 -3.23 -8.94
N GLU A 134 -1.72 -3.07 -8.11
CA GLU A 134 -1.21 -1.76 -7.67
C GLU A 134 -0.69 -0.95 -8.86
N LEU A 135 0.10 -1.57 -9.74
CA LEU A 135 0.58 -0.92 -10.95
C LEU A 135 -0.58 -0.46 -11.84
N PHE A 136 -1.58 -1.31 -12.03
CA PHE A 136 -2.75 -0.98 -12.84
C PHE A 136 -3.57 0.14 -12.19
N ALA A 137 -3.88 0.04 -10.92
CA ALA A 137 -4.71 1.01 -10.19
C ALA A 137 -4.09 2.42 -10.22
N HIS A 138 -2.78 2.53 -9.93
CA HIS A 138 -2.11 3.83 -9.92
C HIS A 138 -1.87 4.38 -11.32
N THR A 139 -1.63 3.54 -12.32
CA THR A 139 -1.52 3.98 -13.71
C THR A 139 -2.89 4.47 -14.23
N ALA A 140 -3.94 3.69 -14.03
CA ALA A 140 -5.30 4.07 -14.42
C ALA A 140 -5.78 5.32 -13.69
N GLY A 141 -5.53 5.40 -12.37
CA GLY A 141 -5.81 6.59 -11.56
C GLY A 141 -5.06 7.82 -12.05
N GLY A 142 -3.80 7.65 -12.43
CA GLY A 142 -2.98 8.69 -13.02
C GLY A 142 -3.54 9.22 -14.34
N VAL A 143 -3.90 8.32 -15.26
CA VAL A 143 -4.51 8.67 -16.54
C VAL A 143 -5.87 9.35 -16.32
N ALA A 144 -6.73 8.77 -15.47
CA ALA A 144 -8.03 9.33 -15.17
C ALA A 144 -7.94 10.75 -14.59
N THR A 145 -7.08 10.94 -13.58
CA THR A 145 -6.88 12.28 -12.99
C THR A 145 -6.29 13.27 -13.98
N TYR A 146 -5.38 12.84 -14.86
CA TYR A 146 -4.88 13.70 -15.93
C TYR A 146 -6.01 14.15 -16.86
N LEU A 147 -6.84 13.23 -17.33
CA LEU A 147 -7.96 13.55 -18.21
C LEU A 147 -9.00 14.46 -17.56
N TRP A 148 -9.28 14.29 -16.26
CA TRP A 148 -10.28 15.11 -15.52
C TRP A 148 -9.78 16.50 -15.15
N TYR A 149 -8.46 16.69 -15.00
CA TYR A 149 -7.89 17.93 -14.45
C TYR A 149 -6.87 18.61 -15.36
N ARG A 150 -6.60 18.12 -16.59
CA ARG A 150 -5.67 18.74 -17.54
C ARG A 150 -6.07 20.19 -17.88
N ASP A 151 -7.37 20.44 -18.07
CA ASP A 151 -7.90 21.76 -18.36
C ASP A 151 -7.88 22.70 -17.13
N LYS A 152 -7.60 22.14 -15.95
CA LYS A 152 -7.40 22.85 -14.68
C LYS A 152 -5.92 22.95 -14.28
N GLY A 153 -5.02 22.64 -15.21
CA GLY A 153 -3.59 22.83 -15.01
C GLY A 153 -2.79 21.58 -14.62
N LYS A 154 -3.39 20.38 -14.60
CA LYS A 154 -2.64 19.14 -14.38
C LYS A 154 -1.79 18.81 -15.62
N LYS A 155 -0.47 18.75 -15.46
CA LYS A 155 0.48 18.62 -16.59
C LYS A 155 0.98 17.19 -16.83
N THR A 156 0.80 16.28 -15.88
CA THR A 156 1.37 14.93 -15.94
C THR A 156 0.36 13.90 -15.50
N ILE A 157 0.57 12.64 -15.88
CA ILE A 157 -0.20 11.50 -15.38
C ILE A 157 0.20 11.08 -13.95
N TYR A 158 1.14 11.79 -13.32
CA TYR A 158 1.55 11.45 -11.97
C TYR A 158 0.35 11.47 -11.03
N HIS A 159 0.21 10.38 -10.29
CA HIS A 159 -0.77 10.18 -9.24
C HIS A 159 -0.04 9.58 -8.03
N THR A 160 -0.47 9.90 -6.84
CA THR A 160 0.13 9.37 -5.62
C THR A 160 0.11 7.84 -5.61
N GLY A 161 1.22 7.22 -5.24
CA GLY A 161 1.44 5.77 -5.36
C GLY A 161 2.02 5.31 -6.71
N LEU A 162 2.01 6.15 -7.77
CA LEU A 162 2.49 5.75 -9.10
C LEU A 162 4.00 5.54 -9.14
N ALA A 163 4.79 6.35 -8.46
CA ALA A 163 6.25 6.22 -8.48
C ALA A 163 6.68 4.89 -7.83
N THR A 164 6.17 4.57 -6.66
CA THR A 164 6.46 3.29 -6.00
C THR A 164 5.91 2.10 -6.78
N SER A 165 4.76 2.25 -7.44
CA SER A 165 4.21 1.19 -8.30
C SER A 165 5.15 0.85 -9.45
N LEU A 166 5.71 1.86 -10.12
CA LEU A 166 6.64 1.66 -11.23
C LEU A 166 8.04 1.24 -10.76
N MET A 167 8.55 1.82 -9.68
CA MET A 167 9.94 1.64 -9.26
C MET A 167 10.13 0.46 -8.32
N MET A 168 9.09 -0.03 -7.67
CA MET A 168 9.19 -1.07 -6.65
C MET A 168 8.27 -2.27 -6.92
N PHE A 169 6.96 -2.08 -7.11
CA PHE A 169 6.05 -3.19 -7.41
C PHE A 169 6.36 -3.87 -8.74
N LEU A 170 6.64 -3.11 -9.80
CA LEU A 170 6.98 -3.68 -11.10
C LEU A 170 8.27 -4.53 -11.07
N PRO A 171 9.40 -4.07 -10.51
CA PRO A 171 10.60 -4.91 -10.38
C PRO A 171 10.39 -6.13 -9.48
N ALA A 172 9.63 -6.00 -8.39
CA ALA A 172 9.31 -7.14 -7.52
C ALA A 172 8.49 -8.21 -8.26
N ALA A 173 7.47 -7.81 -9.03
CA ALA A 173 6.71 -8.73 -9.88
C ALA A 173 7.61 -9.42 -10.91
N ALA A 174 8.45 -8.66 -11.60
CA ALA A 174 9.38 -9.20 -12.59
C ALA A 174 10.36 -10.23 -11.97
N TYR A 175 10.91 -9.90 -10.79
CA TYR A 175 11.76 -10.85 -10.06
C TYR A 175 11.02 -12.14 -9.73
N LEU A 176 9.81 -12.05 -9.16
CA LEU A 176 9.03 -13.22 -8.77
C LEU A 176 8.62 -14.09 -9.97
N ILE A 177 8.23 -13.47 -11.08
CA ILE A 177 7.89 -14.17 -12.33
C ILE A 177 9.11 -14.95 -12.87
N ALA A 178 10.30 -14.37 -12.76
CA ALA A 178 11.52 -15.02 -13.24
C ALA A 178 11.98 -16.20 -12.37
N HIS A 179 11.44 -16.35 -11.14
CA HIS A 179 11.89 -17.36 -10.18
C HIS A 179 10.80 -18.38 -9.78
N ILE A 180 9.58 -18.24 -10.29
CA ILE A 180 8.50 -19.20 -10.08
C ILE A 180 8.62 -20.38 -11.06
#